data_aa0e718bde6f387f0cd8aed3c7846e6d
#
_entry.id   aa0e718bde6f387f0cd8aed3c7846e6d
#
_cell.length_a   1.000
_cell.length_b   1.000
_cell.length_c   1.000
_cell.angle_alpha   90.00
_cell.angle_beta   90.00
_cell.angle_gamma   90.00
#
_symmetry.space_group_name_H-M   'P 1'
#
loop_
_entity.id
_entity.type
_entity.pdbx_description
1 polymer ?
#
loop_
_entity_poly.entity_id
_entity_poly.type
_entity_poly.pdbx_seq_one_letter_code
_entity_poly.pdbx_strand_id
1 'polypeptide(L)'
;MTFDWKYMFGLFGDTQFWLATWTVIKLSTLTWVISIALGFFVALAKQSRLPALNLPARGYIWFFRSVPLLVLLIFIYNLPQAIPATSAVLANPFWAGLIALVICETAYVAEIHRGGLLSIPKGQGEAARALGLRFLGTQWRVVIPQALRVALPSLANEYISIVKLSSLVSVISLTEILMVGQRLYSQNFLVMETMAAVAFYYVLIVTVFDFLLKRLERFLDVTQREVTRTPDEQVLALATQQAAAVQRPVLDLHTPALQAARLHKAYNDVEVLGSVNLQVKPGEVVSVIGPSGSGKTTLIRLLNGLEQLDNGEIQINGQPFIHLRKDGAQKPRFIEHTEHRLNIGMVFQSFNLFPHLSVLDNLLLAPRYHHLDEPAALKQQAYALLHKVGMLDHAWKYPHQLSGGQQQRVAIARALMMRPQIMLFDEPTSALDPEKVNEVLQVIESLAQEGITMVIVTHEMNFAFKVSDRIVFMEKGRVVCDDAPQVLRNGQHPRVEAFLKDVSLA
;
A
#
# COMPACT_ATOMS: atom_id res chain seq x y z
N MET A 1 -12.96 22.45 -55.70
CA MET A 1 -11.93 23.27 -55.01
C MET A 1 -10.76 22.38 -54.74
N THR A 2 -9.57 22.73 -55.20
CA THR A 2 -8.33 22.01 -54.87
C THR A 2 -7.84 22.50 -53.52
N PHE A 3 -7.39 21.59 -52.66
CA PHE A 3 -6.87 21.89 -51.31
C PHE A 3 -5.61 22.79 -51.43
N ASP A 4 -5.59 23.91 -50.74
CA ASP A 4 -4.48 24.88 -50.79
C ASP A 4 -3.41 24.51 -49.72
N TRP A 5 -2.49 23.66 -50.11
CA TRP A 5 -1.35 23.23 -49.26
C TRP A 5 -0.46 24.40 -48.83
N LYS A 6 -0.27 25.41 -49.71
CA LYS A 6 0.60 26.55 -49.43
C LYS A 6 0.02 27.40 -48.30
N TYR A 7 -1.29 27.63 -48.33
CA TYR A 7 -2.00 28.32 -47.25
C TYR A 7 -1.92 27.53 -45.95
N MET A 8 -2.22 26.23 -45.96
CA MET A 8 -2.17 25.40 -44.76
C MET A 8 -0.77 25.43 -44.13
N PHE A 9 0.29 25.22 -44.87
CA PHE A 9 1.66 25.27 -44.36
C PHE A 9 2.05 26.68 -43.88
N GLY A 10 1.52 27.74 -44.47
CA GLY A 10 1.71 29.12 -44.04
C GLY A 10 1.19 29.36 -42.60
N LEU A 11 0.12 28.67 -42.19
CA LEU A 11 -0.46 28.81 -40.84
C LEU A 11 0.49 28.33 -39.72
N PHE A 12 1.46 27.47 -40.01
CA PHE A 12 2.45 27.08 -39.00
C PHE A 12 3.44 28.18 -38.63
N GLY A 13 3.54 29.23 -39.44
CA GLY A 13 4.32 30.45 -39.14
C GLY A 13 3.47 31.53 -38.44
N ASP A 14 2.15 31.36 -38.30
CA ASP A 14 1.28 32.37 -37.72
C ASP A 14 1.45 32.50 -36.21
N THR A 15 1.81 33.68 -35.76
CA THR A 15 2.03 33.98 -34.32
C THR A 15 0.76 33.80 -33.50
N GLN A 16 -0.43 34.02 -34.08
CA GLN A 16 -1.71 33.88 -33.37
C GLN A 16 -1.97 32.40 -32.97
N PHE A 17 -1.64 31.45 -33.85
CA PHE A 17 -1.73 30.04 -33.53
C PHE A 17 -0.76 29.62 -32.40
N TRP A 18 0.47 30.14 -32.38
CA TRP A 18 1.42 29.86 -31.31
C TRP A 18 1.00 30.45 -29.96
N LEU A 19 0.43 31.68 -29.96
CA LEU A 19 -0.13 32.28 -28.74
C LEU A 19 -1.34 31.49 -28.23
N ALA A 20 -2.21 31.05 -29.13
CA ALA A 20 -3.35 30.21 -28.81
C ALA A 20 -2.90 28.84 -28.29
N THR A 21 -1.87 28.23 -28.90
CA THR A 21 -1.24 26.98 -28.43
C THR A 21 -0.73 27.14 -27.00
N TRP A 22 -0.04 28.22 -26.70
CA TRP A 22 0.41 28.53 -25.34
C TRP A 22 -0.74 28.70 -24.35
N THR A 23 -1.85 29.27 -24.78
CA THR A 23 -3.09 29.41 -24.00
C THR A 23 -3.66 28.02 -23.64
N VAL A 24 -3.75 27.12 -24.63
CA VAL A 24 -4.20 25.71 -24.42
C VAL A 24 -3.27 25.00 -23.46
N ILE A 25 -1.95 25.09 -23.65
CA ILE A 25 -0.98 24.44 -22.76
C ILE A 25 -1.13 24.95 -21.31
N LYS A 26 -1.20 26.29 -21.12
CA LYS A 26 -1.39 26.86 -19.77
C LYS A 26 -2.70 26.39 -19.14
N LEU A 27 -3.80 26.50 -19.87
CA LEU A 27 -5.12 26.12 -19.37
C LEU A 27 -5.16 24.64 -18.98
N SER A 28 -4.72 23.76 -19.88
CA SER A 28 -4.75 22.31 -19.66
C SER A 28 -3.82 21.87 -18.52
N THR A 29 -2.60 22.43 -18.44
CA THR A 29 -1.65 22.08 -17.38
C THR A 29 -2.12 22.56 -16.01
N LEU A 30 -2.64 23.80 -15.91
CA LEU A 30 -3.20 24.30 -14.66
C LEU A 30 -4.41 23.49 -14.22
N THR A 31 -5.32 23.19 -15.15
CA THR A 31 -6.48 22.32 -14.88
C THR A 31 -6.03 20.99 -14.33
N TRP A 32 -5.10 20.32 -15.01
CA TRP A 32 -4.63 18.99 -14.65
C TRP A 32 -3.96 18.97 -13.26
N VAL A 33 -3.02 19.89 -12.99
CA VAL A 33 -2.31 19.96 -11.71
C VAL A 33 -3.26 20.25 -10.54
N ILE A 34 -4.18 21.21 -10.71
CA ILE A 34 -5.14 21.57 -9.67
C ILE A 34 -6.12 20.42 -9.44
N SER A 35 -6.61 19.78 -10.52
CA SER A 35 -7.54 18.64 -10.42
C SER A 35 -6.89 17.42 -9.79
N ILE A 36 -5.59 17.15 -10.01
CA ILE A 36 -4.86 16.08 -9.31
C ILE A 36 -4.86 16.33 -7.80
N ALA A 37 -4.52 17.55 -7.39
CA ALA A 37 -4.47 17.89 -5.96
C ALA A 37 -5.86 17.82 -5.32
N LEU A 38 -6.86 18.47 -5.88
CA LEU A 38 -8.22 18.49 -5.34
C LEU A 38 -8.89 17.11 -5.41
N GLY A 39 -8.72 16.40 -6.54
CA GLY A 39 -9.26 15.06 -6.74
C GLY A 39 -8.73 14.04 -5.73
N PHE A 40 -7.49 14.18 -5.31
CA PHE A 40 -6.93 13.35 -4.24
C PHE A 40 -7.68 13.53 -2.91
N PHE A 41 -7.93 14.78 -2.49
CA PHE A 41 -8.70 15.05 -1.27
C PHE A 41 -10.16 14.58 -1.38
N VAL A 42 -10.79 14.77 -2.54
CA VAL A 42 -12.17 14.27 -2.79
C VAL A 42 -12.21 12.73 -2.75
N ALA A 43 -11.19 12.05 -3.29
CA ALA A 43 -11.08 10.60 -3.23
C ALA A 43 -10.95 10.09 -1.79
N LEU A 44 -10.13 10.76 -0.96
CA LEU A 44 -10.00 10.43 0.46
C LEU A 44 -11.31 10.68 1.22
N ALA A 45 -11.98 11.81 0.97
CA ALA A 45 -13.27 12.13 1.55
C ALA A 45 -14.34 11.08 1.21
N LYS A 46 -14.38 10.62 -0.06
CA LYS A 46 -15.29 9.55 -0.51
C LYS A 46 -15.04 8.21 0.18
N GLN A 47 -13.80 7.91 0.58
CA GLN A 47 -13.44 6.68 1.29
C GLN A 47 -13.57 6.81 2.81
N SER A 48 -13.83 8.00 3.32
CA SER A 48 -13.97 8.24 4.76
C SER A 48 -15.17 7.46 5.34
N ARG A 49 -15.01 6.97 6.57
CA ARG A 49 -16.10 6.38 7.35
C ARG A 49 -17.06 7.44 7.91
N LEU A 50 -16.67 8.72 7.91
CA LEU A 50 -17.49 9.83 8.39
C LEU A 50 -18.51 10.21 7.32
N PRO A 51 -19.83 10.08 7.59
CA PRO A 51 -20.88 10.44 6.62
C PRO A 51 -20.79 11.90 6.17
N ALA A 52 -20.38 12.80 7.08
CA ALA A 52 -20.19 14.22 6.79
C ALA A 52 -19.16 14.53 5.70
N LEU A 53 -18.19 13.64 5.45
CA LEU A 53 -17.21 13.76 4.36
C LEU A 53 -17.62 12.94 3.13
N ASN A 54 -18.12 11.74 3.38
CA ASN A 54 -18.40 10.77 2.32
C ASN A 54 -19.60 11.19 1.45
N LEU A 55 -20.71 11.63 2.06
CA LEU A 55 -21.93 11.99 1.32
C LEU A 55 -21.72 13.21 0.39
N PRO A 56 -21.13 14.34 0.85
CA PRO A 56 -20.84 15.46 -0.05
C PRO A 56 -19.89 15.09 -1.18
N ALA A 57 -18.83 14.29 -0.90
CA ALA A 57 -17.89 13.85 -1.94
C ALA A 57 -18.57 12.97 -2.99
N ARG A 58 -19.47 12.06 -2.59
CA ARG A 58 -20.27 11.26 -3.53
C ARG A 58 -21.21 12.12 -4.36
N GLY A 59 -21.91 13.07 -3.73
CA GLY A 59 -22.80 13.99 -4.40
C GLY A 59 -22.04 14.85 -5.43
N TYR A 60 -20.89 15.40 -5.06
CA TYR A 60 -20.02 16.16 -5.94
C TYR A 60 -19.60 15.35 -7.17
N ILE A 61 -19.05 14.15 -6.97
CA ILE A 61 -18.59 13.29 -8.07
C ILE A 61 -19.75 12.90 -8.97
N TRP A 62 -20.88 12.50 -8.39
CA TRP A 62 -22.08 12.16 -9.18
C TRP A 62 -22.57 13.32 -10.03
N PHE A 63 -22.69 14.50 -9.45
CA PHE A 63 -23.22 15.67 -10.14
C PHE A 63 -22.30 16.13 -11.28
N PHE A 64 -21.01 16.39 -10.99
CA PHE A 64 -20.10 16.97 -11.98
C PHE A 64 -19.66 15.97 -13.07
N ARG A 65 -19.81 14.68 -12.87
CA ARG A 65 -19.65 13.69 -13.95
C ARG A 65 -20.91 13.54 -14.81
N SER A 66 -22.06 13.98 -14.34
CA SER A 66 -23.32 13.89 -15.08
C SER A 66 -23.62 15.15 -15.88
N VAL A 67 -23.09 16.31 -15.48
CA VAL A 67 -23.32 17.59 -16.18
C VAL A 67 -22.34 17.70 -17.37
N PRO A 68 -22.84 17.98 -18.60
CA PRO A 68 -21.96 18.26 -19.73
C PRO A 68 -21.08 19.48 -19.48
N LEU A 69 -19.78 19.37 -19.79
CA LEU A 69 -18.81 20.45 -19.56
C LEU A 69 -19.21 21.74 -20.23
N LEU A 70 -19.77 21.68 -21.46
CA LEU A 70 -20.23 22.85 -22.19
C LEU A 70 -21.30 23.65 -21.43
N VAL A 71 -22.25 22.93 -20.80
CA VAL A 71 -23.31 23.56 -19.97
C VAL A 71 -22.69 24.25 -18.76
N LEU A 72 -21.74 23.59 -18.12
CA LEU A 72 -21.02 24.13 -16.96
C LEU A 72 -20.19 25.38 -17.32
N LEU A 73 -19.51 25.37 -18.47
CA LEU A 73 -18.75 26.51 -18.98
C LEU A 73 -19.66 27.74 -19.18
N ILE A 74 -20.79 27.55 -19.87
CA ILE A 74 -21.77 28.66 -20.13
C ILE A 74 -22.34 29.17 -18.80
N PHE A 75 -22.67 28.25 -17.86
CA PHE A 75 -23.21 28.62 -16.57
C PHE A 75 -22.22 29.45 -15.76
N ILE A 76 -20.95 28.97 -15.61
CA ILE A 76 -19.93 29.68 -14.83
C ILE A 76 -19.58 31.02 -15.44
N TYR A 77 -19.45 31.12 -16.77
CA TYR A 77 -19.13 32.37 -17.43
C TYR A 77 -20.24 33.45 -17.28
N ASN A 78 -21.51 33.01 -17.21
CA ASN A 78 -22.65 33.90 -17.01
C ASN A 78 -23.05 34.10 -15.55
N LEU A 79 -22.37 33.44 -14.59
CA LEU A 79 -22.67 33.58 -13.16
C LEU A 79 -22.58 35.01 -12.61
N PRO A 80 -21.72 35.93 -13.16
CA PRO A 80 -21.71 37.33 -12.78
C PRO A 80 -23.04 38.07 -12.98
N GLN A 81 -23.89 37.60 -13.89
CA GLN A 81 -25.23 38.22 -14.11
C GLN A 81 -26.15 37.95 -12.91
N ALA A 82 -26.01 36.80 -12.24
CA ALA A 82 -26.79 36.45 -11.06
C ALA A 82 -26.08 36.88 -9.74
N ILE A 83 -24.76 36.83 -9.72
CA ILE A 83 -23.93 37.14 -8.54
C ILE A 83 -22.82 38.12 -8.96
N PRO A 84 -23.07 39.45 -8.96
CA PRO A 84 -22.13 40.45 -9.45
C PRO A 84 -20.75 40.43 -8.81
N ALA A 85 -20.64 39.99 -7.55
CA ALA A 85 -19.38 39.85 -6.85
C ALA A 85 -18.37 38.87 -7.53
N THR A 86 -18.85 37.95 -8.35
CA THR A 86 -18.01 37.00 -9.10
C THR A 86 -17.38 37.59 -10.34
N SER A 87 -17.82 38.80 -10.79
CA SER A 87 -17.36 39.45 -12.02
C SER A 87 -15.85 39.73 -12.01
N ALA A 88 -15.26 40.03 -10.88
CA ALA A 88 -13.83 40.29 -10.74
C ALA A 88 -12.95 39.13 -11.27
N VAL A 89 -13.46 37.89 -11.23
CA VAL A 89 -12.75 36.71 -11.74
C VAL A 89 -13.39 36.13 -12.99
N LEU A 90 -14.70 35.91 -12.97
CA LEU A 90 -15.41 35.19 -14.03
C LEU A 90 -15.72 35.99 -15.28
N ALA A 91 -15.56 37.33 -15.26
CA ALA A 91 -15.63 38.13 -16.46
C ALA A 91 -14.47 37.86 -17.45
N ASN A 92 -13.37 37.29 -16.96
CA ASN A 92 -12.26 36.87 -17.81
C ASN A 92 -12.48 35.43 -18.29
N PRO A 93 -12.56 35.17 -19.61
CA PRO A 93 -12.81 33.84 -20.16
C PRO A 93 -11.80 32.78 -19.75
N PHE A 94 -10.53 33.15 -19.52
CA PHE A 94 -9.50 32.20 -19.08
C PHE A 94 -9.79 31.66 -17.68
N TRP A 95 -10.10 32.54 -16.73
CA TRP A 95 -10.39 32.11 -15.35
C TRP A 95 -11.74 31.38 -15.26
N ALA A 96 -12.75 31.82 -15.99
CA ALA A 96 -14.04 31.14 -16.06
C ALA A 96 -13.88 29.72 -16.64
N GLY A 97 -13.13 29.59 -17.73
CA GLY A 97 -12.80 28.30 -18.35
C GLY A 97 -11.99 27.40 -17.44
N LEU A 98 -10.97 27.95 -16.78
CA LEU A 98 -10.14 27.19 -15.82
C LEU A 98 -10.97 26.63 -14.67
N ILE A 99 -11.83 27.46 -14.05
CA ILE A 99 -12.68 27.05 -12.93
C ILE A 99 -13.67 25.97 -13.37
N ALA A 100 -14.31 26.12 -14.51
CA ALA A 100 -15.26 25.14 -15.04
C ALA A 100 -14.57 23.79 -15.30
N LEU A 101 -13.42 23.82 -15.98
CA LEU A 101 -12.62 22.62 -16.23
C LEU A 101 -12.16 21.96 -14.93
N VAL A 102 -11.60 22.72 -13.97
CA VAL A 102 -11.13 22.19 -12.69
C VAL A 102 -12.27 21.53 -11.92
N ILE A 103 -13.43 22.15 -11.85
CA ILE A 103 -14.60 21.57 -11.14
C ILE A 103 -15.02 20.24 -11.79
N CYS A 104 -15.09 20.20 -13.11
CA CYS A 104 -15.46 18.99 -13.84
C CYS A 104 -14.40 17.90 -13.67
N GLU A 105 -13.13 18.21 -13.99
CA GLU A 105 -12.03 17.27 -14.03
C GLU A 105 -11.65 16.72 -12.64
N THR A 106 -11.83 17.53 -11.60
CA THR A 106 -11.64 17.06 -10.21
C THR A 106 -12.52 15.84 -9.89
N ALA A 107 -13.72 15.77 -10.44
CA ALA A 107 -14.62 14.63 -10.23
C ALA A 107 -14.12 13.35 -10.94
N TYR A 108 -13.54 13.46 -12.13
CA TYR A 108 -12.94 12.33 -12.85
C TYR A 108 -11.65 11.89 -12.19
N VAL A 109 -10.75 12.81 -11.89
CA VAL A 109 -9.47 12.56 -11.23
C VAL A 109 -9.68 11.93 -9.84
N ALA A 110 -10.73 12.32 -9.09
CA ALA A 110 -11.07 11.69 -7.81
C ALA A 110 -11.36 10.20 -7.97
N GLU A 111 -12.05 9.77 -9.03
CA GLU A 111 -12.29 8.36 -9.29
C GLU A 111 -11.01 7.61 -9.72
N ILE A 112 -10.12 8.25 -10.46
CA ILE A 112 -8.81 7.70 -10.80
C ILE A 112 -8.00 7.45 -9.53
N HIS A 113 -7.89 8.44 -8.65
CA HIS A 113 -7.21 8.29 -7.36
C HIS A 113 -7.86 7.20 -6.50
N ARG A 114 -9.19 7.16 -6.44
CA ARG A 114 -9.90 6.12 -5.69
C ARG A 114 -9.59 4.73 -6.24
N GLY A 115 -9.57 4.55 -7.55
CA GLY A 115 -9.17 3.30 -8.21
C GLY A 115 -7.76 2.88 -7.81
N GLY A 116 -6.80 3.82 -7.87
CA GLY A 116 -5.41 3.59 -7.44
C GLY A 116 -5.29 3.21 -5.96
N LEU A 117 -6.03 3.89 -5.07
CA LEU A 117 -6.00 3.55 -3.63
C LEU A 117 -6.62 2.17 -3.33
N LEU A 118 -7.68 1.80 -4.04
CA LEU A 118 -8.35 0.49 -3.86
C LEU A 118 -7.59 -0.68 -4.47
N SER A 119 -6.71 -0.44 -5.44
CA SER A 119 -5.86 -1.47 -6.05
C SER A 119 -4.76 -1.98 -5.13
N ILE A 120 -4.45 -1.23 -4.05
CA ILE A 120 -3.40 -1.63 -3.12
C ILE A 120 -3.91 -2.78 -2.21
N PRO A 121 -3.22 -3.92 -2.19
CA PRO A 121 -3.60 -5.06 -1.35
C PRO A 121 -3.66 -4.68 0.13
N LYS A 122 -4.68 -5.16 0.84
CA LYS A 122 -4.85 -4.89 2.28
C LYS A 122 -3.63 -5.29 3.11
N GLY A 123 -2.94 -6.36 2.71
CA GLY A 123 -1.72 -6.84 3.35
C GLY A 123 -0.60 -5.80 3.44
N GLN A 124 -0.53 -4.83 2.50
CA GLN A 124 0.43 -3.73 2.56
C GLN A 124 0.19 -2.82 3.79
N GLY A 125 -1.07 -2.47 4.03
CA GLY A 125 -1.47 -1.71 5.21
C GLY A 125 -1.32 -2.51 6.51
N GLU A 126 -1.55 -3.81 6.47
CA GLU A 126 -1.37 -4.72 7.61
C GLU A 126 0.10 -4.86 7.98
N ALA A 127 0.99 -5.07 7.00
CA ALA A 127 2.42 -5.13 7.21
C ALA A 127 2.97 -3.82 7.81
N ALA A 128 2.52 -2.67 7.31
CA ALA A 128 2.92 -1.38 7.88
C ALA A 128 2.45 -1.23 9.34
N ARG A 129 1.21 -1.64 9.65
CA ARG A 129 0.68 -1.62 11.03
C ARG A 129 1.42 -2.60 11.94
N ALA A 130 1.75 -3.81 11.47
CA ALA A 130 2.53 -4.78 12.21
C ALA A 130 3.94 -4.26 12.57
N LEU A 131 4.51 -3.40 11.72
CA LEU A 131 5.75 -2.68 11.97
C LEU A 131 5.56 -1.40 12.84
N GLY A 132 4.40 -1.19 13.43
CA GLY A 132 4.10 -0.08 14.32
C GLY A 132 3.87 1.27 13.62
N LEU A 133 3.72 1.34 12.29
CA LEU A 133 3.44 2.60 11.62
C LEU A 133 2.02 3.06 11.96
N ARG A 134 1.89 4.33 12.36
CA ARG A 134 0.60 4.98 12.57
C ARG A 134 -0.13 5.18 11.24
N PHE A 135 -1.44 5.45 11.30
CA PHE A 135 -2.27 5.60 10.09
C PHE A 135 -1.65 6.55 9.04
N LEU A 136 -1.28 7.77 9.43
CA LEU A 136 -0.66 8.73 8.50
C LEU A 136 0.68 8.22 7.95
N GLY A 137 1.52 7.60 8.79
CA GLY A 137 2.79 6.99 8.36
C GLY A 137 2.56 5.89 7.32
N THR A 138 1.58 5.02 7.54
CA THR A 138 1.16 3.97 6.60
C THR A 138 0.68 4.58 5.28
N GLN A 139 -0.17 5.61 5.31
CA GLN A 139 -0.66 6.26 4.09
C GLN A 139 0.47 6.88 3.29
N TRP A 140 1.28 7.74 3.89
CA TRP A 140 2.30 8.52 3.17
C TRP A 140 3.51 7.70 2.71
N ARG A 141 3.91 6.67 3.48
CA ARG A 141 5.13 5.91 3.19
C ARG A 141 4.87 4.60 2.43
N VAL A 142 3.64 4.07 2.50
CA VAL A 142 3.33 2.76 1.92
C VAL A 142 2.22 2.83 0.89
N VAL A 143 1.03 3.34 1.24
CA VAL A 143 -0.15 3.25 0.38
C VAL A 143 -0.10 4.27 -0.78
N ILE A 144 0.09 5.57 -0.46
CA ILE A 144 0.04 6.65 -1.47
C ILE A 144 1.11 6.49 -2.55
N PRO A 145 2.40 6.18 -2.25
CA PRO A 145 3.40 6.00 -3.30
C PRO A 145 3.06 4.88 -4.29
N GLN A 146 2.44 3.81 -3.82
CA GLN A 146 1.98 2.71 -4.66
C GLN A 146 0.74 3.10 -5.47
N ALA A 147 -0.27 3.71 -4.80
CA ALA A 147 -1.50 4.15 -5.44
C ALA A 147 -1.27 5.17 -6.57
N LEU A 148 -0.36 6.12 -6.36
CA LEU A 148 0.01 7.11 -7.38
C LEU A 148 0.63 6.44 -8.61
N ARG A 149 1.47 5.42 -8.45
CA ARG A 149 2.05 4.68 -9.59
C ARG A 149 0.98 4.00 -10.41
N VAL A 150 0.01 3.35 -9.76
CA VAL A 150 -1.12 2.70 -10.45
C VAL A 150 -2.02 3.72 -11.13
N ALA A 151 -2.20 4.90 -10.53
CA ALA A 151 -3.05 5.97 -11.07
C ALA A 151 -2.38 6.74 -12.22
N LEU A 152 -1.03 6.78 -12.29
CA LEU A 152 -0.29 7.65 -13.19
C LEU A 152 -0.65 7.50 -14.68
N PRO A 153 -0.78 6.29 -15.26
CA PRO A 153 -1.18 6.14 -16.67
C PRO A 153 -2.57 6.73 -16.94
N SER A 154 -3.52 6.53 -16.00
CA SER A 154 -4.86 7.10 -16.13
C SER A 154 -4.86 8.63 -15.99
N LEU A 155 -4.05 9.19 -15.10
CA LEU A 155 -3.85 10.64 -14.97
C LEU A 155 -3.20 11.24 -16.22
N ALA A 156 -2.28 10.51 -16.86
CA ALA A 156 -1.69 10.91 -18.13
C ALA A 156 -2.74 10.98 -19.27
N ASN A 157 -3.59 9.96 -19.36
CA ASN A 157 -4.69 9.95 -20.32
C ASN A 157 -5.70 11.07 -20.08
N GLU A 158 -5.96 11.44 -18.82
CA GLU A 158 -6.83 12.55 -18.44
C GLU A 158 -6.31 13.89 -18.94
N TYR A 159 -4.98 14.10 -18.89
CA TYR A 159 -4.38 15.29 -19.49
C TYR A 159 -4.70 15.43 -20.99
N ILE A 160 -4.60 14.33 -21.74
CA ILE A 160 -4.95 14.31 -23.17
C ILE A 160 -6.43 14.68 -23.38
N SER A 161 -7.31 14.21 -22.50
CA SER A 161 -8.73 14.55 -22.51
C SER A 161 -8.93 16.05 -22.23
N ILE A 162 -8.26 16.60 -21.22
CA ILE A 162 -8.32 18.03 -20.88
C ILE A 162 -7.86 18.91 -22.05
N VAL A 163 -6.78 18.53 -22.76
CA VAL A 163 -6.32 19.25 -23.96
C VAL A 163 -7.40 19.30 -25.03
N LYS A 164 -8.11 18.19 -25.29
CA LYS A 164 -9.23 18.17 -26.26
C LYS A 164 -10.42 19.01 -25.78
N LEU A 165 -10.76 18.89 -24.47
CA LEU A 165 -11.88 19.62 -23.88
C LEU A 165 -11.63 21.12 -23.79
N SER A 166 -10.37 21.58 -23.83
CA SER A 166 -10.03 23.01 -23.84
C SER A 166 -10.59 23.73 -25.10
N SER A 167 -10.84 23.01 -26.20
CA SER A 167 -11.49 23.58 -27.40
C SER A 167 -12.90 24.08 -27.13
N LEU A 168 -13.62 23.49 -26.13
CA LEU A 168 -14.97 23.96 -25.77
C LEU A 168 -14.96 25.34 -25.12
N VAL A 169 -13.81 25.78 -24.59
CA VAL A 169 -13.73 27.12 -23.95
C VAL A 169 -13.79 28.25 -24.98
N SER A 170 -13.63 27.97 -26.27
CA SER A 170 -13.91 28.91 -27.38
C SER A 170 -15.33 29.47 -27.33
N VAL A 171 -16.31 28.68 -26.84
CA VAL A 171 -17.73 29.11 -26.73
C VAL A 171 -17.91 30.31 -25.81
N ILE A 172 -17.04 30.45 -24.78
CA ILE A 172 -17.04 31.61 -23.88
C ILE A 172 -16.03 32.69 -24.33
N SER A 173 -15.68 32.72 -25.62
CA SER A 173 -14.81 33.72 -26.25
C SER A 173 -13.34 33.68 -25.81
N LEU A 174 -12.83 32.56 -25.25
CA LEU A 174 -11.39 32.41 -25.03
C LEU A 174 -10.69 32.21 -26.39
N THR A 175 -9.70 33.06 -26.67
CA THR A 175 -8.87 32.91 -27.86
C THR A 175 -7.88 31.73 -27.66
N GLU A 176 -8.29 30.58 -28.14
CA GLU A 176 -7.51 29.33 -28.20
C GLU A 176 -7.45 28.83 -29.66
N ILE A 177 -6.81 27.68 -29.91
CA ILE A 177 -6.48 27.19 -31.25
C ILE A 177 -7.73 27.10 -32.16
N LEU A 178 -8.84 26.52 -31.68
CA LEU A 178 -10.06 26.38 -32.44
C LEU A 178 -10.69 27.76 -32.77
N MET A 179 -10.69 28.67 -31.80
CA MET A 179 -11.21 30.03 -31.99
C MET A 179 -10.42 30.80 -33.05
N VAL A 180 -9.07 30.68 -33.06
CA VAL A 180 -8.23 31.28 -34.12
C VAL A 180 -8.59 30.72 -35.48
N GLY A 181 -8.72 29.40 -35.60
CA GLY A 181 -9.15 28.73 -36.82
C GLY A 181 -10.51 29.19 -37.28
N GLN A 182 -11.50 29.30 -36.39
CA GLN A 182 -12.84 29.77 -36.69
C GLN A 182 -12.84 31.19 -37.26
N ARG A 183 -12.06 32.11 -36.69
CA ARG A 183 -11.93 33.48 -37.21
C ARG A 183 -11.35 33.52 -38.62
N LEU A 184 -10.30 32.71 -38.87
CA LEU A 184 -9.63 32.68 -40.18
C LEU A 184 -10.53 32.12 -41.26
N TYR A 185 -11.15 30.95 -41.05
CA TYR A 185 -11.99 30.37 -42.11
C TYR A 185 -13.30 31.16 -42.33
N SER A 186 -13.78 31.92 -41.34
CA SER A 186 -14.93 32.82 -41.53
C SER A 186 -14.61 34.02 -42.45
N GLN A 187 -13.32 34.36 -42.62
CA GLN A 187 -12.85 35.44 -43.47
C GLN A 187 -12.55 35.00 -44.90
N ASN A 188 -11.92 33.80 -45.06
CA ASN A 188 -11.37 33.33 -46.33
C ASN A 188 -12.08 32.10 -46.92
N PHE A 189 -13.01 31.49 -46.17
CA PHE A 189 -13.77 30.29 -46.53
C PHE A 189 -12.92 29.02 -46.77
N LEU A 190 -11.62 29.03 -46.42
CA LEU A 190 -10.71 27.89 -46.51
C LEU A 190 -10.84 27.01 -45.25
N VAL A 191 -12.01 26.36 -45.10
CA VAL A 191 -12.38 25.62 -43.89
C VAL A 191 -11.51 24.40 -43.72
N MET A 192 -11.30 23.59 -44.75
CA MET A 192 -10.59 22.31 -44.67
C MET A 192 -9.11 22.49 -44.33
N GLU A 193 -8.47 23.45 -44.98
CA GLU A 193 -7.06 23.78 -44.78
C GLU A 193 -6.81 24.32 -43.38
N THR A 194 -7.68 25.21 -42.90
CA THR A 194 -7.59 25.80 -41.57
C THR A 194 -7.84 24.76 -40.51
N MET A 195 -8.86 23.89 -40.66
CA MET A 195 -9.15 22.82 -39.70
C MET A 195 -8.06 21.74 -39.66
N ALA A 196 -7.41 21.46 -40.81
CA ALA A 196 -6.24 20.58 -40.83
C ALA A 196 -5.08 21.16 -40.01
N ALA A 197 -4.81 22.47 -40.12
CA ALA A 197 -3.80 23.13 -39.28
C ALA A 197 -4.19 23.14 -37.81
N VAL A 198 -5.44 23.42 -37.43
CA VAL A 198 -5.95 23.32 -36.06
C VAL A 198 -5.73 21.93 -35.50
N ALA A 199 -6.10 20.88 -36.23
CA ALA A 199 -5.90 19.49 -35.81
C ALA A 199 -4.42 19.17 -35.57
N PHE A 200 -3.53 19.67 -36.46
CA PHE A 200 -2.08 19.45 -36.30
C PHE A 200 -1.55 20.07 -34.98
N TYR A 201 -1.96 21.30 -34.63
CA TYR A 201 -1.53 21.93 -33.39
C TYR A 201 -1.98 21.14 -32.15
N TYR A 202 -3.21 20.62 -32.12
CA TYR A 202 -3.68 19.76 -31.04
C TYR A 202 -2.88 18.45 -30.99
N VAL A 203 -2.64 17.81 -32.12
CA VAL A 203 -1.82 16.57 -32.21
C VAL A 203 -0.40 16.85 -31.71
N LEU A 204 0.18 18.00 -32.08
CA LEU A 204 1.52 18.38 -31.61
C LEU A 204 1.57 18.50 -30.09
N ILE A 205 0.63 19.22 -29.46
CA ILE A 205 0.55 19.36 -28.00
C ILE A 205 0.45 17.99 -27.34
N VAL A 206 -0.50 17.16 -27.80
CA VAL A 206 -0.74 15.82 -27.23
C VAL A 206 0.49 14.94 -27.38
N THR A 207 1.14 14.94 -28.56
CA THR A 207 2.33 14.11 -28.82
C THR A 207 3.51 14.49 -27.92
N VAL A 208 3.77 15.80 -27.78
CA VAL A 208 4.87 16.27 -26.92
C VAL A 208 4.60 15.90 -25.45
N PHE A 209 3.36 16.08 -25.00
CA PHE A 209 3.00 15.81 -23.62
C PHE A 209 2.99 14.30 -23.32
N ASP A 210 2.45 13.49 -24.22
CA ASP A 210 2.49 12.01 -24.09
C ASP A 210 3.93 11.49 -24.01
N PHE A 211 4.83 12.04 -24.84
CA PHE A 211 6.25 11.71 -24.77
C PHE A 211 6.86 12.06 -23.40
N LEU A 212 6.58 13.25 -22.86
CA LEU A 212 7.06 13.68 -21.56
C LEU A 212 6.50 12.83 -20.41
N LEU A 213 5.20 12.53 -20.45
CA LEU A 213 4.53 11.69 -19.47
C LEU A 213 5.04 10.26 -19.49
N LYS A 214 5.21 9.64 -20.64
CA LYS A 214 5.82 8.31 -20.78
C LYS A 214 7.25 8.26 -20.28
N ARG A 215 8.01 9.35 -20.42
CA ARG A 215 9.35 9.45 -19.84
C ARG A 215 9.29 9.54 -18.30
N LEU A 216 8.33 10.31 -17.77
CA LEU A 216 8.10 10.40 -16.33
C LEU A 216 7.64 9.06 -15.75
N GLU A 217 6.72 8.37 -16.41
CA GLU A 217 6.24 7.04 -16.03
C GLU A 217 7.40 6.04 -15.94
N ARG A 218 8.25 5.95 -16.97
CA ARG A 218 9.44 5.09 -16.96
C ARG A 218 10.43 5.45 -15.83
N PHE A 219 10.58 6.74 -15.52
CA PHE A 219 11.45 7.17 -14.41
C PHE A 219 10.89 6.74 -13.05
N LEU A 220 9.56 6.77 -12.87
CA LEU A 220 8.87 6.38 -11.64
C LEU A 220 8.65 4.87 -11.53
N ASP A 221 8.71 4.15 -12.65
CA ASP A 221 8.53 2.70 -12.68
C ASP A 221 9.79 1.98 -12.16
N VAL A 222 9.67 1.44 -10.94
CA VAL A 222 10.74 0.67 -10.32
C VAL A 222 10.87 -0.74 -10.90
N THR A 223 9.85 -1.23 -11.64
CA THR A 223 9.89 -2.58 -12.21
C THR A 223 10.89 -2.68 -13.36
N GLN A 224 11.19 -1.56 -14.02
CA GLN A 224 12.15 -1.46 -15.11
C GLN A 224 13.60 -1.15 -14.64
N ARG A 225 13.81 -0.98 -13.34
CA ARG A 225 15.15 -0.70 -12.81
C ARG A 225 15.95 -1.98 -12.71
N GLU A 226 16.90 -2.16 -13.61
CA GLU A 226 17.93 -3.18 -13.44
C GLU A 226 18.90 -2.74 -12.36
N VAL A 227 19.03 -3.55 -11.31
CA VAL A 227 19.96 -3.30 -10.22
C VAL A 227 21.14 -4.26 -10.41
N THR A 228 22.26 -3.74 -10.89
CA THR A 228 23.52 -4.48 -11.08
C THR A 228 24.50 -4.31 -9.91
N ARG A 229 24.08 -3.59 -8.85
CA ARG A 229 24.97 -3.31 -7.71
C ARG A 229 25.14 -4.55 -6.86
N THR A 230 26.38 -4.98 -6.69
CA THR A 230 26.80 -6.03 -5.73
C THR A 230 27.34 -5.39 -4.43
N PRO A 231 27.34 -6.10 -3.30
CA PRO A 231 27.97 -5.66 -2.07
C PRO A 231 29.47 -5.45 -2.28
N ASP A 232 30.00 -4.31 -1.84
CA ASP A 232 31.43 -4.07 -1.80
C ASP A 232 32.06 -4.92 -0.68
N GLU A 233 33.36 -5.24 -0.74
CA GLU A 233 34.07 -6.00 0.29
C GLU A 233 33.90 -5.39 1.70
N GLN A 234 33.84 -4.08 1.80
CA GLN A 234 33.60 -3.38 3.06
C GLN A 234 32.22 -3.70 3.66
N VAL A 235 31.17 -3.77 2.81
CA VAL A 235 29.81 -4.13 3.23
C VAL A 235 29.76 -5.56 3.70
N LEU A 236 30.46 -6.48 3.02
CA LEU A 236 30.53 -7.89 3.39
C LEU A 236 31.27 -8.06 4.72
N ALA A 237 32.41 -7.40 4.91
CA ALA A 237 33.18 -7.45 6.16
C ALA A 237 32.36 -6.92 7.37
N LEU A 238 31.68 -5.76 7.19
CA LEU A 238 30.81 -5.20 8.22
C LEU A 238 29.62 -6.12 8.55
N ALA A 239 28.99 -6.72 7.53
CA ALA A 239 27.87 -7.61 7.71
C ALA A 239 28.27 -8.88 8.51
N THR A 240 29.44 -9.46 8.17
CA THR A 240 29.96 -10.67 8.83
C THR A 240 30.34 -10.40 10.28
N GLN A 241 30.99 -9.26 10.55
CA GLN A 241 31.42 -8.88 11.89
C GLN A 241 30.22 -8.65 12.84
N GLN A 242 29.16 -8.02 12.36
CA GLN A 242 27.99 -7.70 13.18
C GLN A 242 26.95 -8.83 13.24
N ALA A 243 26.93 -9.76 12.28
CA ALA A 243 26.04 -10.93 12.35
C ALA A 243 26.29 -11.76 13.62
N ALA A 244 27.51 -11.76 14.15
CA ALA A 244 27.86 -12.40 15.41
C ALA A 244 27.42 -11.63 16.68
N ALA A 245 27.03 -10.34 16.54
CA ALA A 245 26.77 -9.42 17.66
C ALA A 245 25.30 -9.04 17.84
N VAL A 246 24.34 -9.78 17.25
CA VAL A 246 22.91 -9.52 17.46
C VAL A 246 22.60 -9.63 18.95
N GLN A 247 22.42 -8.47 19.60
CA GLN A 247 22.13 -8.40 21.03
C GLN A 247 20.80 -9.10 21.32
N ARG A 248 20.85 -10.11 22.16
CA ARG A 248 19.66 -10.76 22.71
C ARG A 248 19.00 -9.79 23.69
N PRO A 249 17.67 -9.55 23.61
CA PRO A 249 17.00 -8.85 24.69
C PRO A 249 17.21 -9.63 26.00
N VAL A 250 17.48 -8.90 27.09
CA VAL A 250 17.52 -9.50 28.41
C VAL A 250 16.09 -9.94 28.76
N LEU A 251 15.84 -11.24 28.72
CA LEU A 251 14.52 -11.82 28.99
C LEU A 251 14.40 -12.10 30.51
N ASP A 252 13.34 -11.57 31.12
CA ASP A 252 12.92 -11.98 32.44
C ASP A 252 12.24 -13.36 32.33
N LEU A 253 12.94 -14.40 32.75
CA LEU A 253 12.48 -15.80 32.68
C LEU A 253 11.27 -16.10 33.59
N HIS A 254 10.93 -15.21 34.51
CA HIS A 254 9.82 -15.40 35.45
C HIS A 254 8.49 -14.89 34.91
N THR A 255 8.51 -13.95 33.98
CA THR A 255 7.32 -13.36 33.39
C THR A 255 7.05 -13.95 32.00
N PRO A 256 5.83 -14.41 31.67
CA PRO A 256 5.51 -14.87 30.33
C PRO A 256 5.79 -13.78 29.29
N ALA A 257 6.44 -14.14 28.19
CA ALA A 257 6.67 -13.23 27.08
C ALA A 257 5.34 -12.79 26.45
N LEU A 258 4.40 -13.74 26.30
CA LEU A 258 3.06 -13.51 25.79
C LEU A 258 2.04 -14.24 26.65
N GLN A 259 0.99 -13.56 27.04
CA GLN A 259 -0.17 -14.16 27.70
C GLN A 259 -1.45 -13.67 27.06
N ALA A 260 -2.24 -14.58 26.55
CA ALA A 260 -3.56 -14.34 25.97
C ALA A 260 -4.60 -15.09 26.80
N ALA A 261 -5.61 -14.37 27.31
CA ALA A 261 -6.61 -14.93 28.19
C ALA A 261 -8.02 -14.73 27.64
N ARG A 262 -8.78 -15.81 27.54
CA ARG A 262 -10.18 -15.85 27.14
C ARG A 262 -10.45 -15.11 25.83
N LEU A 263 -9.58 -15.28 24.83
CA LEU A 263 -9.75 -14.64 23.53
C LEU A 263 -11.02 -15.14 22.84
N HIS A 264 -11.89 -14.22 22.49
CA HIS A 264 -13.11 -14.49 21.74
C HIS A 264 -13.17 -13.61 20.50
N LYS A 265 -13.58 -14.22 19.37
CA LYS A 265 -13.77 -13.52 18.11
C LYS A 265 -14.90 -14.14 17.30
N ALA A 266 -15.83 -13.30 16.84
CA ALA A 266 -16.88 -13.67 15.90
C ALA A 266 -16.88 -12.73 14.69
N TYR A 267 -17.29 -13.23 13.53
CA TYR A 267 -17.58 -12.46 12.33
C TYR A 267 -19.01 -12.74 11.88
N ASN A 268 -19.83 -11.70 11.77
CA ASN A 268 -21.23 -11.84 11.37
C ASN A 268 -21.96 -12.94 12.14
N ASP A 269 -21.85 -12.94 13.47
CA ASP A 269 -22.44 -13.90 14.41
C ASP A 269 -21.88 -15.34 14.31
N VAL A 270 -20.84 -15.59 13.49
CA VAL A 270 -20.15 -16.87 13.46
C VAL A 270 -18.94 -16.80 14.39
N GLU A 271 -18.96 -17.60 15.47
CA GLU A 271 -17.83 -17.73 16.40
C GLU A 271 -16.64 -18.39 15.67
N VAL A 272 -15.50 -17.68 15.63
CA VAL A 272 -14.24 -18.16 15.04
C VAL A 272 -13.24 -18.53 16.13
N LEU A 273 -13.26 -17.83 17.27
CA LEU A 273 -12.50 -18.21 18.47
C LEU A 273 -13.42 -18.19 19.70
N GLY A 274 -13.45 -19.30 20.41
CA GLY A 274 -14.30 -19.53 21.58
C GLY A 274 -13.48 -19.67 22.86
N SER A 275 -13.11 -18.55 23.50
CA SER A 275 -12.40 -18.52 24.79
C SER A 275 -11.01 -19.17 24.77
N VAL A 276 -10.19 -18.82 23.79
CA VAL A 276 -8.82 -19.34 23.64
C VAL A 276 -7.90 -18.73 24.70
N ASN A 277 -7.11 -19.59 25.37
CA ASN A 277 -6.03 -19.20 26.25
C ASN A 277 -4.71 -19.67 25.65
N LEU A 278 -3.67 -18.83 25.72
CA LEU A 278 -2.33 -19.16 25.27
C LEU A 278 -1.32 -18.40 26.13
N GLN A 279 -0.33 -19.11 26.63
CA GLN A 279 0.80 -18.52 27.35
C GLN A 279 2.09 -19.00 26.70
N VAL A 280 3.03 -18.09 26.45
CA VAL A 280 4.33 -18.40 25.85
C VAL A 280 5.43 -17.88 26.78
N LYS A 281 6.36 -18.73 27.12
CA LYS A 281 7.51 -18.36 27.96
C LYS A 281 8.62 -17.70 27.14
N PRO A 282 9.49 -16.90 27.77
CA PRO A 282 10.64 -16.35 27.06
C PRO A 282 11.54 -17.45 26.48
N GLY A 283 11.90 -17.33 25.22
CA GLY A 283 12.71 -18.31 24.47
C GLY A 283 11.96 -19.57 24.02
N GLU A 284 10.66 -19.71 24.35
CA GLU A 284 9.86 -20.86 23.96
C GLU A 284 9.37 -20.75 22.50
N VAL A 285 9.41 -21.89 21.81
CA VAL A 285 8.83 -22.04 20.46
C VAL A 285 7.53 -22.82 20.54
N VAL A 286 6.42 -22.17 20.23
CA VAL A 286 5.08 -22.77 20.23
C VAL A 286 4.57 -22.88 18.80
N SER A 287 4.30 -24.09 18.31
CA SER A 287 3.59 -24.28 17.04
C SER A 287 2.10 -24.45 17.25
N VAL A 288 1.30 -23.75 16.42
CA VAL A 288 -0.16 -23.87 16.38
C VAL A 288 -0.54 -24.62 15.12
N ILE A 289 -1.12 -25.80 15.29
CA ILE A 289 -1.52 -26.70 14.20
C ILE A 289 -3.04 -26.98 14.26
N GLY A 290 -3.60 -27.53 13.19
CA GLY A 290 -5.02 -27.89 13.13
C GLY A 290 -5.60 -27.73 11.73
N PRO A 291 -6.84 -28.21 11.49
CA PRO A 291 -7.48 -28.16 10.18
C PRO A 291 -7.70 -26.72 9.68
N SER A 292 -7.90 -26.58 8.37
CA SER A 292 -8.25 -25.28 7.78
C SER A 292 -9.56 -24.76 8.39
N GLY A 293 -9.63 -23.43 8.65
CA GLY A 293 -10.79 -22.81 9.28
C GLY A 293 -10.88 -23.02 10.81
N SER A 294 -9.87 -23.60 11.47
CA SER A 294 -9.88 -23.76 12.94
C SER A 294 -9.61 -22.48 13.73
N GLY A 295 -9.33 -21.34 13.08
CA GLY A 295 -9.10 -20.04 13.73
C GLY A 295 -7.63 -19.66 13.95
N LYS A 296 -6.65 -20.44 13.47
CA LYS A 296 -5.21 -20.21 13.66
C LYS A 296 -4.73 -18.83 13.20
N THR A 297 -5.06 -18.47 11.95
CA THR A 297 -4.72 -17.14 11.39
C THR A 297 -5.40 -16.03 12.17
N THR A 298 -6.64 -16.21 12.60
CA THR A 298 -7.35 -15.23 13.45
C THR A 298 -6.65 -15.09 14.81
N LEU A 299 -6.24 -16.18 15.42
CA LEU A 299 -5.48 -16.15 16.69
C LEU A 299 -4.19 -15.32 16.53
N ILE A 300 -3.34 -15.65 15.57
CA ILE A 300 -2.05 -14.95 15.40
C ILE A 300 -2.23 -13.48 15.05
N ARG A 301 -3.28 -13.11 14.30
CA ARG A 301 -3.62 -11.73 13.97
C ARG A 301 -4.11 -10.94 15.19
N LEU A 302 -4.82 -11.59 16.10
CA LEU A 302 -5.21 -11.00 17.39
C LEU A 302 -4.00 -10.78 18.29
N LEU A 303 -3.08 -11.74 18.35
CA LEU A 303 -1.83 -11.62 19.14
C LEU A 303 -0.96 -10.45 18.68
N ASN A 304 -1.01 -10.06 17.41
CA ASN A 304 -0.33 -8.88 16.87
C ASN A 304 -1.17 -7.59 16.96
N GLY A 305 -2.45 -7.65 17.36
CA GLY A 305 -3.36 -6.50 17.33
C GLY A 305 -3.78 -6.05 15.93
N LEU A 306 -3.67 -6.90 14.91
CA LEU A 306 -4.17 -6.62 13.55
C LEU A 306 -5.69 -6.76 13.45
N GLU A 307 -6.28 -7.61 14.31
CA GLU A 307 -7.71 -7.79 14.47
C GLU A 307 -8.19 -7.28 15.84
N GLN A 308 -9.45 -6.88 15.93
CA GLN A 308 -10.06 -6.45 17.18
C GLN A 308 -10.66 -7.65 17.92
N LEU A 309 -10.37 -7.76 19.22
CA LEU A 309 -11.01 -8.71 20.12
C LEU A 309 -12.48 -8.35 20.35
N ASP A 310 -13.32 -9.36 20.50
CA ASP A 310 -14.69 -9.18 21.00
C ASP A 310 -14.76 -9.42 22.52
N ASN A 311 -13.88 -10.28 23.07
CA ASN A 311 -13.65 -10.46 24.49
C ASN A 311 -12.25 -11.02 24.74
N GLY A 312 -11.74 -10.85 25.97
CA GLY A 312 -10.42 -11.33 26.41
C GLY A 312 -9.38 -10.21 26.58
N GLU A 313 -8.16 -10.60 26.83
CA GLU A 313 -7.01 -9.71 27.01
C GLU A 313 -5.72 -10.34 26.50
N ILE A 314 -4.76 -9.49 26.13
CA ILE A 314 -3.42 -9.89 25.71
C ILE A 314 -2.42 -9.05 26.48
N GLN A 315 -1.43 -9.72 27.09
CA GLN A 315 -0.30 -9.10 27.80
C GLN A 315 1.00 -9.51 27.13
N ILE A 316 1.98 -8.61 27.12
CA ILE A 316 3.34 -8.81 26.63
C ILE A 316 4.29 -8.48 27.79
N ASN A 317 5.11 -9.42 28.21
CA ASN A 317 6.00 -9.28 29.38
C ASN A 317 5.26 -8.78 30.64
N GLY A 318 4.08 -9.31 30.88
CA GLY A 318 3.23 -8.91 32.01
C GLY A 318 2.59 -7.53 31.89
N GLN A 319 2.84 -6.81 30.79
CA GLN A 319 2.23 -5.51 30.53
C GLN A 319 0.99 -5.65 29.63
N PRO A 320 -0.12 -4.96 29.91
CA PRO A 320 -1.32 -5.04 29.08
C PRO A 320 -1.06 -4.46 27.70
N PHE A 321 -1.24 -5.29 26.66
CA PHE A 321 -1.18 -4.88 25.27
C PHE A 321 -2.58 -4.55 24.74
N ILE A 322 -3.51 -5.50 24.86
CA ILE A 322 -4.92 -5.31 24.48
C ILE A 322 -5.79 -5.77 25.65
N HIS A 323 -6.64 -4.89 26.16
CA HIS A 323 -7.54 -5.22 27.25
C HIS A 323 -8.89 -4.49 27.13
N LEU A 324 -9.92 -5.07 27.77
CA LEU A 324 -11.26 -4.49 27.81
C LEU A 324 -11.37 -3.50 28.96
N ARG A 325 -11.66 -2.23 28.64
CA ARG A 325 -12.00 -1.23 29.64
C ARG A 325 -13.51 -1.16 29.84
N LYS A 326 -13.95 -1.37 31.09
CA LYS A 326 -15.35 -1.21 31.53
C LYS A 326 -15.46 0.10 32.32
N ASP A 327 -15.77 1.19 31.64
CA ASP A 327 -16.04 2.48 32.30
C ASP A 327 -17.55 2.65 32.49
N GLY A 328 -18.08 2.19 33.62
CA GLY A 328 -19.46 2.43 34.07
C GLY A 328 -20.53 2.10 33.02
N ALA A 329 -21.41 3.07 32.72
CA ALA A 329 -22.56 2.89 31.82
C ALA A 329 -22.24 2.92 30.30
N GLN A 330 -20.98 3.07 29.91
CA GLN A 330 -20.58 3.07 28.50
C GLN A 330 -20.34 1.68 27.94
N LYS A 331 -20.54 1.50 26.62
CA LYS A 331 -20.21 0.24 25.93
C LYS A 331 -18.75 -0.10 26.18
N PRO A 332 -18.43 -1.38 26.45
CA PRO A 332 -17.05 -1.82 26.67
C PRO A 332 -16.20 -1.44 25.46
N ARG A 333 -15.03 -0.85 25.74
CA ARG A 333 -14.08 -0.43 24.69
C ARG A 333 -12.75 -1.14 24.89
N PHE A 334 -12.23 -1.71 23.83
CA PHE A 334 -10.87 -2.24 23.84
C PHE A 334 -9.85 -1.11 23.74
N ILE A 335 -8.87 -1.16 24.62
CA ILE A 335 -7.69 -0.29 24.62
C ILE A 335 -6.54 -1.12 24.10
N GLU A 336 -5.84 -0.57 23.14
CA GLU A 336 -4.62 -1.12 22.58
C GLU A 336 -3.46 -0.17 22.86
N HIS A 337 -2.42 -0.68 23.51
CA HIS A 337 -1.17 0.03 23.77
C HIS A 337 -0.20 -0.23 22.62
N THR A 338 -0.29 0.62 21.60
CA THR A 338 0.43 0.44 20.32
C THR A 338 1.95 0.43 20.45
N GLU A 339 2.50 0.99 21.54
CA GLU A 339 3.93 0.94 21.89
C GLU A 339 4.42 -0.50 22.09
N HIS A 340 3.62 -1.38 22.65
CA HIS A 340 3.98 -2.78 22.86
C HIS A 340 3.99 -3.60 21.57
N ARG A 341 3.37 -3.12 20.50
CA ARG A 341 3.41 -3.78 19.19
C ARG A 341 4.82 -3.89 18.63
N LEU A 342 5.71 -2.94 18.95
CA LEU A 342 7.11 -2.98 18.52
C LEU A 342 7.88 -4.19 19.08
N ASN A 343 7.39 -4.77 20.17
CA ASN A 343 7.97 -5.97 20.78
C ASN A 343 7.57 -7.26 20.03
N ILE A 344 6.67 -7.17 19.06
CA ILE A 344 6.16 -8.32 18.29
C ILE A 344 6.55 -8.16 16.82
N GLY A 345 7.36 -9.07 16.32
CA GLY A 345 7.63 -9.22 14.89
C GLY A 345 6.57 -10.12 14.26
N MET A 346 6.07 -9.75 13.06
CA MET A 346 5.10 -10.56 12.33
C MET A 346 5.61 -10.89 10.94
N VAL A 347 5.55 -12.18 10.59
CA VAL A 347 5.86 -12.71 9.26
C VAL A 347 4.57 -13.29 8.69
N PHE A 348 4.16 -12.75 7.55
CA PHE A 348 2.89 -13.09 6.90
C PHE A 348 3.05 -14.21 5.87
N GLN A 349 1.97 -14.91 5.58
CA GLN A 349 1.86 -15.90 4.53
C GLN A 349 2.22 -15.34 3.14
N SER A 350 1.78 -14.12 2.83
CA SER A 350 1.96 -13.46 1.52
C SER A 350 3.13 -12.48 1.49
N PHE A 351 4.17 -12.66 2.28
CA PHE A 351 5.40 -11.85 2.39
C PHE A 351 5.14 -10.37 2.73
N ASN A 352 4.23 -9.72 2.05
CA ASN A 352 3.80 -8.31 2.21
C ASN A 352 4.99 -7.32 2.22
N LEU A 353 6.01 -7.58 1.39
CA LEU A 353 7.08 -6.61 1.15
C LEU A 353 6.52 -5.39 0.42
N PHE A 354 7.11 -4.23 0.67
CA PHE A 354 6.72 -2.99 0.02
C PHE A 354 7.35 -2.93 -1.38
N PRO A 355 6.57 -3.08 -2.47
CA PRO A 355 7.10 -3.28 -3.82
C PRO A 355 7.79 -2.05 -4.39
N HIS A 356 7.55 -0.88 -3.81
CA HIS A 356 8.16 0.39 -4.19
C HIS A 356 9.52 0.66 -3.53
N LEU A 357 9.92 -0.19 -2.60
CA LEU A 357 11.18 -0.09 -1.87
C LEU A 357 12.11 -1.24 -2.26
N SER A 358 13.42 -0.96 -2.25
CA SER A 358 14.43 -2.01 -2.34
C SER A 358 14.35 -2.97 -1.15
N VAL A 359 15.04 -4.10 -1.21
CA VAL A 359 15.18 -5.03 -0.07
C VAL A 359 15.74 -4.29 1.14
N LEU A 360 16.82 -3.55 0.98
CA LEU A 360 17.43 -2.76 2.04
C LEU A 360 16.45 -1.72 2.62
N ASP A 361 15.73 -0.99 1.76
CA ASP A 361 14.78 0.03 2.23
C ASP A 361 13.54 -0.58 2.89
N ASN A 362 13.14 -1.80 2.53
CA ASN A 362 12.12 -2.57 3.24
C ASN A 362 12.52 -2.81 4.71
N LEU A 363 13.78 -3.14 4.97
CA LEU A 363 14.29 -3.35 6.33
C LEU A 363 14.40 -2.01 7.08
N LEU A 364 14.82 -0.95 6.40
CA LEU A 364 15.11 0.34 7.03
C LEU A 364 13.89 1.22 7.28
N LEU A 365 12.73 0.95 6.63
CA LEU A 365 11.54 1.82 6.71
C LEU A 365 11.06 2.03 8.15
N ALA A 366 10.81 0.95 8.87
CA ALA A 366 10.23 1.02 10.21
C ALA A 366 11.24 1.51 11.27
N PRO A 367 12.49 1.01 11.32
CA PRO A 367 13.49 1.53 12.26
C PRO A 367 13.77 3.03 12.10
N ARG A 368 13.82 3.52 10.86
CA ARG A 368 13.94 4.98 10.58
C ARG A 368 12.70 5.75 11.01
N TYR A 369 11.50 5.17 10.81
CA TYR A 369 10.25 5.80 11.24
C TYR A 369 10.16 5.96 12.75
N HIS A 370 10.66 4.97 13.50
CA HIS A 370 10.63 4.95 14.96
C HIS A 370 11.90 5.56 15.60
N HIS A 371 12.86 6.02 14.79
CA HIS A 371 14.14 6.59 15.28
C HIS A 371 14.87 5.67 16.26
N LEU A 372 14.95 4.36 15.94
CA LEU A 372 15.53 3.36 16.86
C LEU A 372 17.02 3.54 17.09
N ASP A 373 17.75 3.94 16.03
CA ASP A 373 19.19 4.17 16.06
C ASP A 373 19.62 5.18 14.98
N GLU A 374 20.88 5.56 15.01
CA GLU A 374 21.50 6.38 13.96
C GLU A 374 21.44 5.69 12.59
N PRO A 375 21.25 6.45 11.48
CA PRO A 375 21.10 5.89 10.13
C PRO A 375 22.21 4.95 9.68
N ALA A 376 23.46 5.22 10.11
CA ALA A 376 24.61 4.38 9.79
C ALA A 376 24.53 3.03 10.51
N ALA A 377 24.19 3.02 11.81
CA ALA A 377 24.02 1.82 12.61
C ALA A 377 22.86 0.95 12.10
N LEU A 378 21.71 1.57 11.76
CA LEU A 378 20.59 0.88 11.14
C LEU A 378 20.97 0.18 9.84
N LYS A 379 21.78 0.85 9.01
CA LYS A 379 22.22 0.28 7.73
C LYS A 379 23.17 -0.90 7.94
N GLN A 380 24.07 -0.81 8.91
CA GLN A 380 24.96 -1.92 9.27
C GLN A 380 24.18 -3.12 9.79
N GLN A 381 23.21 -2.89 10.70
CA GLN A 381 22.33 -3.94 11.21
C GLN A 381 21.51 -4.59 10.09
N ALA A 382 21.00 -3.80 9.12
CA ALA A 382 20.28 -4.34 7.98
C ALA A 382 21.16 -5.26 7.13
N TYR A 383 22.42 -4.89 6.88
CA TYR A 383 23.35 -5.75 6.16
C TYR A 383 23.66 -7.05 6.92
N ALA A 384 23.84 -6.98 8.24
CA ALA A 384 24.06 -8.15 9.08
C ALA A 384 22.86 -9.12 9.04
N LEU A 385 21.63 -8.60 9.13
CA LEU A 385 20.42 -9.41 9.01
C LEU A 385 20.24 -10.01 7.62
N LEU A 386 20.52 -9.24 6.56
CA LEU A 386 20.46 -9.76 5.19
C LEU A 386 21.51 -10.84 4.96
N HIS A 387 22.71 -10.71 5.50
CA HIS A 387 23.74 -11.75 5.47
C HIS A 387 23.25 -13.02 6.20
N LYS A 388 22.68 -12.86 7.39
CA LYS A 388 22.14 -13.96 8.20
C LYS A 388 21.09 -14.79 7.48
N VAL A 389 20.19 -14.14 6.71
CA VAL A 389 19.16 -14.85 5.93
C VAL A 389 19.59 -15.19 4.50
N GLY A 390 20.89 -14.99 4.14
CA GLY A 390 21.44 -15.29 2.83
C GLY A 390 20.90 -14.40 1.70
N MET A 391 20.63 -13.12 2.03
CA MET A 391 20.01 -12.17 1.08
C MET A 391 20.85 -10.89 0.85
N LEU A 392 22.10 -10.85 1.31
CA LEU A 392 22.95 -9.66 1.21
C LEU A 392 23.19 -9.23 -0.24
N ASP A 393 23.43 -10.19 -1.15
CA ASP A 393 23.65 -9.93 -2.58
C ASP A 393 22.41 -9.35 -3.28
N HIS A 394 21.27 -9.42 -2.62
CA HIS A 394 20.00 -8.91 -3.12
C HIS A 394 19.55 -7.60 -2.44
N ALA A 395 20.40 -6.97 -1.63
CA ALA A 395 20.07 -5.79 -0.82
C ALA A 395 19.46 -4.62 -1.62
N TRP A 396 19.90 -4.42 -2.86
CA TRP A 396 19.41 -3.32 -3.71
C TRP A 396 18.31 -3.73 -4.69
N LYS A 397 18.01 -5.04 -4.81
CA LYS A 397 16.91 -5.53 -5.65
C LYS A 397 15.55 -5.12 -5.06
N TYR A 398 14.54 -5.13 -5.93
CA TYR A 398 13.16 -4.90 -5.56
C TYR A 398 12.42 -6.24 -5.39
N PRO A 399 11.30 -6.27 -4.62
CA PRO A 399 10.57 -7.52 -4.36
C PRO A 399 10.19 -8.32 -5.61
N HIS A 400 9.81 -7.66 -6.72
CA HIS A 400 9.47 -8.33 -7.98
C HIS A 400 10.66 -9.07 -8.65
N GLN A 401 11.90 -8.78 -8.26
CA GLN A 401 13.12 -9.42 -8.77
C GLN A 401 13.55 -10.62 -7.91
N LEU A 402 12.75 -11.01 -6.92
CA LEU A 402 13.04 -12.08 -5.97
C LEU A 402 12.06 -13.24 -6.13
N SER A 403 12.56 -14.48 -5.93
CA SER A 403 11.70 -15.65 -5.79
C SER A 403 10.86 -15.57 -4.50
N GLY A 404 9.78 -16.36 -4.39
CA GLY A 404 8.93 -16.39 -3.19
C GLY A 404 9.72 -16.68 -1.90
N GLY A 405 10.60 -17.68 -1.91
CA GLY A 405 11.44 -18.01 -0.75
C GLY A 405 12.42 -16.89 -0.39
N GLN A 406 12.97 -16.18 -1.39
CA GLN A 406 13.81 -15.01 -1.18
C GLN A 406 12.98 -13.86 -0.55
N GLN A 407 11.77 -13.61 -1.04
CA GLN A 407 10.87 -12.61 -0.46
C GLN A 407 10.52 -12.93 1.00
N GLN A 408 10.28 -14.20 1.31
CA GLN A 408 9.97 -14.61 2.68
C GLN A 408 11.16 -14.42 3.62
N ARG A 409 12.37 -14.77 3.19
CA ARG A 409 13.59 -14.53 3.98
C ARG A 409 13.82 -13.03 4.23
N VAL A 410 13.54 -12.19 3.26
CA VAL A 410 13.57 -10.72 3.45
C VAL A 410 12.48 -10.26 4.42
N ALA A 411 11.27 -10.84 4.38
CA ALA A 411 10.19 -10.53 5.32
C ALA A 411 10.56 -10.89 6.76
N ILE A 412 11.24 -12.02 6.96
CA ILE A 412 11.81 -12.41 8.26
C ILE A 412 12.85 -11.39 8.73
N ALA A 413 13.82 -11.04 7.87
CA ALA A 413 14.85 -10.04 8.20
C ALA A 413 14.24 -8.67 8.53
N ARG A 414 13.19 -8.25 7.79
CA ARG A 414 12.45 -7.01 8.05
C ARG A 414 11.79 -7.01 9.44
N ALA A 415 11.18 -8.13 9.85
CA ALA A 415 10.59 -8.24 11.18
C ALA A 415 11.66 -8.19 12.28
N LEU A 416 12.79 -8.88 12.09
CA LEU A 416 13.93 -8.90 13.03
C LEU A 416 14.60 -7.53 13.18
N MET A 417 14.51 -6.67 12.17
CA MET A 417 15.09 -5.32 12.19
C MET A 417 14.52 -4.44 13.31
N MET A 418 13.30 -4.75 13.77
CA MET A 418 12.64 -4.06 14.89
C MET A 418 13.09 -4.59 16.26
N ARG A 419 13.99 -5.59 16.31
CA ARG A 419 14.47 -6.27 17.54
C ARG A 419 13.32 -6.77 18.42
N PRO A 420 12.34 -7.49 17.84
CA PRO A 420 11.19 -7.94 18.59
C PRO A 420 11.57 -8.97 19.65
N GLN A 421 10.81 -9.01 20.74
CA GLN A 421 10.94 -10.02 21.79
C GLN A 421 10.22 -11.31 21.44
N ILE A 422 9.19 -11.21 20.58
CA ILE A 422 8.35 -12.31 20.14
C ILE A 422 8.22 -12.26 18.62
N MET A 423 8.43 -13.38 17.95
CA MET A 423 8.17 -13.53 16.52
C MET A 423 6.93 -14.37 16.28
N LEU A 424 6.00 -13.83 15.49
CA LEU A 424 4.78 -14.51 15.04
C LEU A 424 4.93 -14.88 13.58
N PHE A 425 4.67 -16.13 13.23
CA PHE A 425 4.73 -16.65 11.87
C PHE A 425 3.36 -17.19 11.46
N ASP A 426 2.75 -16.58 10.44
CA ASP A 426 1.46 -17.01 9.88
C ASP A 426 1.72 -17.79 8.59
N GLU A 427 1.77 -19.11 8.67
CA GLU A 427 2.00 -20.03 7.55
C GLU A 427 3.15 -19.62 6.62
N PRO A 428 4.38 -19.48 7.13
CA PRO A 428 5.49 -18.81 6.42
C PRO A 428 5.94 -19.53 5.14
N THR A 429 5.45 -20.73 4.85
CA THR A 429 5.85 -21.56 3.71
C THR A 429 4.72 -21.83 2.71
N SER A 430 3.45 -21.56 3.05
CA SER A 430 2.29 -21.97 2.26
C SER A 430 2.19 -21.31 0.88
N ALA A 431 2.85 -20.18 0.66
CA ALA A 431 2.92 -19.48 -0.62
C ALA A 431 4.19 -19.81 -1.43
N LEU A 432 4.93 -20.88 -1.07
CA LEU A 432 6.22 -21.24 -1.66
C LEU A 432 6.14 -22.52 -2.46
N ASP A 433 7.00 -22.59 -3.48
CA ASP A 433 7.28 -23.84 -4.16
C ASP A 433 7.99 -24.83 -3.20
N PRO A 434 7.69 -26.14 -3.27
CA PRO A 434 8.26 -27.14 -2.34
C PRO A 434 9.80 -27.12 -2.24
N GLU A 435 10.49 -26.81 -3.34
CA GLU A 435 11.94 -26.68 -3.38
C GLU A 435 12.50 -25.55 -2.51
N LYS A 436 11.68 -24.49 -2.29
CA LYS A 436 12.08 -23.29 -1.51
C LYS A 436 11.66 -23.31 -0.05
N VAL A 437 10.78 -24.25 0.32
CA VAL A 437 10.28 -24.40 1.71
C VAL A 437 11.44 -24.62 2.66
N ASN A 438 12.36 -25.53 2.36
CA ASN A 438 13.47 -25.89 3.23
C ASN A 438 14.39 -24.69 3.55
N GLU A 439 14.66 -23.80 2.56
CA GLU A 439 15.50 -22.62 2.78
C GLU A 439 14.91 -21.67 3.84
N VAL A 440 13.59 -21.51 3.86
CA VAL A 440 12.88 -20.67 4.83
C VAL A 440 12.80 -21.34 6.20
N LEU A 441 12.50 -22.65 6.24
CA LEU A 441 12.44 -23.40 7.48
C LEU A 441 13.80 -23.45 8.20
N GLN A 442 14.91 -23.57 7.47
CA GLN A 442 16.26 -23.49 8.06
C GLN A 442 16.53 -22.15 8.74
N VAL A 443 16.09 -21.03 8.13
CA VAL A 443 16.21 -19.72 8.76
C VAL A 443 15.41 -19.68 10.08
N ILE A 444 14.16 -20.16 10.08
CA ILE A 444 13.32 -20.17 11.30
C ILE A 444 13.93 -21.09 12.36
N GLU A 445 14.45 -22.25 11.97
CA GLU A 445 15.15 -23.18 12.88
C GLU A 445 16.40 -22.52 13.51
N SER A 446 17.20 -21.78 12.74
CA SER A 446 18.35 -21.06 13.29
C SER A 446 17.94 -20.00 14.33
N LEU A 447 16.81 -19.31 14.09
CA LEU A 447 16.27 -18.34 15.04
C LEU A 447 15.76 -19.02 16.34
N ALA A 448 15.17 -20.20 16.22
CA ALA A 448 14.75 -21.01 17.38
C ALA A 448 15.96 -21.41 18.23
N GLN A 449 17.03 -21.90 17.60
CA GLN A 449 18.29 -22.28 18.29
C GLN A 449 18.96 -21.09 19.01
N GLU A 450 18.72 -19.86 18.51
CA GLU A 450 19.18 -18.64 19.16
C GLU A 450 18.33 -18.22 20.38
N GLY A 451 17.25 -18.95 20.68
CA GLY A 451 16.40 -18.70 21.83
C GLY A 451 15.39 -17.53 21.60
N ILE A 452 15.03 -17.24 20.35
CA ILE A 452 13.98 -16.24 20.06
C ILE A 452 12.62 -16.86 20.40
N THR A 453 11.80 -16.15 21.17
CA THR A 453 10.43 -16.56 21.48
C THR A 453 9.57 -16.55 20.21
N MET A 454 8.88 -17.66 19.92
CA MET A 454 8.12 -17.78 18.67
C MET A 454 6.74 -18.40 18.85
N VAL A 455 5.77 -17.89 18.07
CA VAL A 455 4.50 -18.59 17.81
C VAL A 455 4.40 -18.82 16.31
N ILE A 456 4.30 -20.07 15.89
CA ILE A 456 4.35 -20.48 14.47
C ILE A 456 3.06 -21.19 14.09
N VAL A 457 2.25 -20.59 13.24
CA VAL A 457 1.15 -21.30 12.56
C VAL A 457 1.74 -21.98 11.33
N THR A 458 1.63 -23.31 11.23
CA THR A 458 2.21 -24.05 10.11
C THR A 458 1.41 -25.30 9.76
N HIS A 459 1.51 -25.72 8.51
CA HIS A 459 1.07 -27.02 8.00
C HIS A 459 2.24 -28.01 7.84
N GLU A 460 3.48 -27.57 8.09
CA GLU A 460 4.69 -28.38 8.01
C GLU A 460 4.87 -29.20 9.29
N MET A 461 4.22 -30.37 9.38
CA MET A 461 4.20 -31.16 10.61
C MET A 461 5.59 -31.59 11.06
N ASN A 462 6.42 -32.09 10.12
CA ASN A 462 7.79 -32.53 10.47
C ASN A 462 8.60 -31.39 11.08
N PHE A 463 8.46 -30.19 10.55
CA PHE A 463 9.11 -29.00 11.08
C PHE A 463 8.57 -28.62 12.45
N ALA A 464 7.24 -28.57 12.63
CA ALA A 464 6.61 -28.25 13.90
C ALA A 464 7.09 -29.19 15.00
N PHE A 465 7.12 -30.50 14.73
CA PHE A 465 7.58 -31.50 15.68
C PHE A 465 9.10 -31.47 15.97
N LYS A 466 9.89 -30.91 15.04
CA LYS A 466 11.35 -30.79 15.22
C LYS A 466 11.74 -29.55 16.01
N VAL A 467 11.06 -28.40 15.78
CA VAL A 467 11.54 -27.10 16.25
C VAL A 467 10.83 -26.62 17.51
N SER A 468 9.62 -27.13 17.80
CA SER A 468 8.79 -26.61 18.88
C SER A 468 9.08 -27.28 20.24
N ASP A 469 9.05 -26.48 21.27
CA ASP A 469 9.01 -26.94 22.65
C ASP A 469 7.63 -27.45 23.04
N ARG A 470 6.56 -26.83 22.40
CA ARG A 470 5.16 -27.13 22.65
C ARG A 470 4.34 -26.96 21.38
N ILE A 471 3.33 -27.82 21.22
CA ILE A 471 2.40 -27.79 20.10
C ILE A 471 0.98 -27.61 20.61
N VAL A 472 0.30 -26.60 20.09
CA VAL A 472 -1.10 -26.28 20.35
C VAL A 472 -1.93 -26.76 19.18
N PHE A 473 -2.84 -27.72 19.40
CA PHE A 473 -3.79 -28.18 18.40
C PHE A 473 -5.12 -27.46 18.55
N MET A 474 -5.51 -26.76 17.48
CA MET A 474 -6.77 -26.02 17.42
C MET A 474 -7.81 -26.69 16.50
N GLU A 475 -9.03 -26.80 16.97
CA GLU A 475 -10.17 -27.24 16.20
C GLU A 475 -11.42 -26.42 16.55
N LYS A 476 -12.19 -26.01 15.55
CA LYS A 476 -13.46 -25.27 15.72
C LYS A 476 -13.34 -24.08 16.69
N GLY A 477 -12.27 -23.31 16.54
CA GLY A 477 -12.05 -22.10 17.32
C GLY A 477 -11.59 -22.31 18.77
N ARG A 478 -11.23 -23.51 19.16
CA ARG A 478 -10.81 -23.86 20.54
C ARG A 478 -9.47 -24.59 20.55
N VAL A 479 -8.73 -24.43 21.63
CA VAL A 479 -7.57 -25.28 21.92
C VAL A 479 -8.09 -26.62 22.43
N VAL A 480 -7.78 -27.67 21.70
CA VAL A 480 -8.15 -29.06 22.07
C VAL A 480 -7.04 -29.71 22.89
N CYS A 481 -5.78 -29.36 22.57
CA CYS A 481 -4.61 -29.94 23.23
C CYS A 481 -3.45 -28.91 23.15
N ASP A 482 -2.61 -28.91 24.19
CA ASP A 482 -1.47 -28.03 24.33
C ASP A 482 -0.39 -28.80 25.12
N ASP A 483 0.50 -29.48 24.38
CA ASP A 483 1.45 -30.43 24.96
C ASP A 483 2.81 -30.45 24.23
N ALA A 484 3.79 -31.09 24.83
CA ALA A 484 5.11 -31.32 24.22
C ALA A 484 4.98 -32.23 22.97
N PRO A 485 5.82 -32.04 21.93
CA PRO A 485 5.79 -32.85 20.72
C PRO A 485 5.84 -34.37 20.95
N GLN A 486 6.61 -34.82 21.95
CA GLN A 486 6.73 -36.24 22.28
C GLN A 486 5.42 -36.86 22.79
N VAL A 487 4.62 -36.08 23.58
CA VAL A 487 3.33 -36.51 24.12
C VAL A 487 2.33 -36.73 22.97
N LEU A 488 2.35 -35.81 22.00
CA LEU A 488 1.44 -35.88 20.83
C LEU A 488 1.80 -37.04 19.89
N ARG A 489 3.10 -37.38 19.74
CA ARG A 489 3.53 -38.53 18.94
C ARG A 489 3.13 -39.86 19.56
N ASN A 490 3.02 -39.94 20.88
CA ASN A 490 2.74 -41.19 21.63
C ASN A 490 1.25 -41.56 21.62
N GLY A 491 0.39 -40.86 20.83
CA GLY A 491 -1.00 -41.23 20.64
C GLY A 491 -1.91 -40.97 21.86
N GLN A 492 -1.48 -40.11 22.80
CA GLN A 492 -2.28 -39.77 23.99
C GLN A 492 -3.55 -38.94 23.63
N HIS A 493 -3.60 -38.34 22.42
CA HIS A 493 -4.70 -37.54 21.95
C HIS A 493 -5.29 -38.11 20.63
N PRO A 494 -6.33 -38.94 20.70
CA PRO A 494 -6.89 -39.61 19.50
C PRO A 494 -7.25 -38.70 18.37
N ARG A 495 -7.75 -37.48 18.67
CA ARG A 495 -8.14 -36.49 17.64
C ARG A 495 -6.93 -35.91 16.91
N VAL A 496 -5.81 -35.67 17.62
CA VAL A 496 -4.55 -35.20 17.01
C VAL A 496 -3.96 -36.31 16.15
N GLU A 497 -3.98 -37.56 16.64
CA GLU A 497 -3.49 -38.71 15.86
C GLU A 497 -4.27 -38.89 14.54
N ALA A 498 -5.59 -38.78 14.58
CA ALA A 498 -6.40 -38.81 13.37
C ALA A 498 -6.01 -37.69 12.39
N PHE A 499 -5.86 -36.45 12.87
CA PHE A 499 -5.42 -35.33 12.05
C PHE A 499 -4.03 -35.54 11.43
N LEU A 500 -3.07 -36.06 12.20
CA LEU A 500 -1.72 -36.33 11.71
C LEU A 500 -1.69 -37.42 10.64
N LYS A 501 -2.54 -38.47 10.76
CA LYS A 501 -2.69 -39.50 9.75
C LYS A 501 -3.25 -38.93 8.44
N ASP A 502 -4.27 -38.07 8.52
CA ASP A 502 -4.86 -37.41 7.35
C ASP A 502 -3.84 -36.53 6.60
N VAL A 503 -2.99 -35.80 7.35
CA VAL A 503 -1.94 -34.93 6.76
C VAL A 503 -0.76 -35.73 6.21
N SER A 504 -0.42 -36.89 6.80
CA SER A 504 0.67 -37.73 6.28
C SER A 504 0.31 -38.56 5.05
N LEU A 505 -0.98 -38.64 4.72
CA LEU A 505 -1.50 -39.33 3.53
C LEU A 505 -1.79 -38.35 2.36
N ALA A 506 -1.77 -37.04 2.60
CA ALA A 506 -1.94 -35.98 1.60
C ALA A 506 -0.59 -35.44 1.15
#